data_dbec7b3d93fafd567a597d2d9b46aa89
#
_entry.id   dbec7b3d93fafd567a597d2d9b46aa89
#
_cell.length_a   1.000
_cell.length_b   1.000
_cell.length_c   1.000
_cell.angle_alpha   90.00
_cell.angle_beta   90.00
_cell.angle_gamma   90.00
#
_symmetry.space_group_name_H-M   'P 1'
#
loop_
_entity.id
_entity.type
_entity.pdbx_description
1 polymer ?
#
loop_
_entity_poly.entity_id
_entity_poly.type
_entity_poly.pdbx_seq_one_letter_code
_entity_poly.pdbx_strand_id
1 'polypeptide(L)'
;MILAKLRGVFPVPLTPFNESDQSVDYARLRDHVEFMVSASASGLVSNGSTGEFPMLSRDECIKVAKTIIDQVNGRIPVVFGASAPSSEKTMDFCKIGEDIGAEALMMLPPYYFPLSDDEILKHYEIVAAG
;
A
#
# COMPACT_ATOMS: atom_id res chain seq x y z
N MET A 1 1.16 20.79 5.55
CA MET A 1 -0.05 20.03 5.93
C MET A 1 -0.19 18.88 4.92
N ILE A 2 -0.11 17.61 5.38
CA ILE A 2 -0.08 16.40 4.54
C ILE A 2 -1.29 16.33 3.58
N LEU A 3 -2.49 16.66 4.06
CA LEU A 3 -3.72 16.63 3.27
C LEU A 3 -3.69 17.50 2.00
N ALA A 4 -2.85 18.53 1.95
CA ALA A 4 -2.73 19.38 0.75
C ALA A 4 -1.99 18.65 -0.40
N LYS A 5 -1.20 17.62 -0.10
CA LYS A 5 -0.46 16.82 -1.09
C LYS A 5 -1.27 15.64 -1.65
N LEU A 6 -2.33 15.23 -0.96
CA LEU A 6 -3.16 14.08 -1.35
C LEU A 6 -4.35 14.52 -2.21
N ARG A 7 -4.07 15.06 -3.41
CA ARG A 7 -5.07 15.51 -4.37
C ARG A 7 -4.76 14.98 -5.76
N GLY A 8 -5.80 14.69 -6.53
CA GLY A 8 -5.67 14.22 -7.90
C GLY A 8 -5.82 12.71 -8.02
N VAL A 9 -5.14 12.11 -8.99
CA VAL A 9 -5.25 10.69 -9.32
C VAL A 9 -4.11 9.91 -8.69
N PHE A 10 -4.45 8.89 -7.90
CA PHE A 10 -3.54 7.98 -7.21
C PHE A 10 -3.76 6.55 -7.74
N PRO A 11 -3.13 6.15 -8.85
CA PRO A 11 -3.24 4.77 -9.31
C PRO A 11 -2.54 3.79 -8.38
N VAL A 12 -3.02 2.55 -8.41
CA VAL A 12 -2.41 1.41 -7.73
C VAL A 12 -1.52 0.68 -8.74
N PRO A 13 -0.20 0.61 -8.57
CA PRO A 13 0.64 -0.20 -9.42
C PRO A 13 0.26 -1.68 -9.37
N LEU A 14 0.27 -2.34 -10.52
CA LEU A 14 0.21 -3.79 -10.60
C LEU A 14 1.49 -4.39 -10.00
N THR A 15 1.39 -5.57 -9.42
CA THR A 15 2.54 -6.35 -8.99
C THR A 15 2.89 -7.36 -10.09
N PRO A 16 3.94 -7.14 -10.89
CA PRO A 16 4.35 -8.11 -11.91
C PRO A 16 5.04 -9.30 -11.27
N PHE A 17 4.80 -10.50 -11.82
CA PHE A 17 5.40 -11.75 -11.39
C PHE A 17 6.22 -12.36 -12.51
N ASN A 18 7.28 -13.07 -12.15
CA ASN A 18 8.06 -13.89 -13.06
C ASN A 18 7.28 -15.13 -13.48
N GLU A 19 7.25 -15.43 -14.77
CA GLU A 19 6.53 -16.60 -15.30
C GLU A 19 7.12 -17.94 -14.80
N SER A 20 8.43 -17.96 -14.54
CA SER A 20 9.16 -19.19 -14.22
C SER A 20 8.91 -19.71 -12.81
N ASP A 21 8.74 -18.82 -11.83
CA ASP A 21 8.68 -19.18 -10.40
C ASP A 21 7.63 -18.42 -9.59
N GLN A 22 6.87 -17.54 -10.27
CA GLN A 22 5.83 -16.70 -9.66
C GLN A 22 6.35 -15.75 -8.58
N SER A 23 7.65 -15.52 -8.50
CA SER A 23 8.22 -14.48 -7.63
C SER A 23 7.91 -13.09 -8.18
N VAL A 24 7.91 -12.08 -7.30
CA VAL A 24 7.69 -10.68 -7.73
C VAL A 24 8.84 -10.20 -8.61
N ASP A 25 8.53 -9.68 -9.80
CA ASP A 25 9.50 -9.04 -10.70
C ASP A 25 9.68 -7.55 -10.34
N TYR A 26 10.62 -7.30 -9.45
CA TYR A 26 10.91 -5.93 -8.98
C TYR A 26 11.47 -5.01 -10.06
N ALA A 27 12.09 -5.54 -11.11
CA ALA A 27 12.57 -4.73 -12.22
C ALA A 27 11.40 -4.18 -13.03
N ARG A 28 10.48 -5.04 -13.44
CA ARG A 28 9.25 -4.62 -14.12
C ARG A 28 8.36 -3.73 -13.25
N LEU A 29 8.36 -3.94 -11.92
CA LEU A 29 7.63 -3.06 -11.00
C LEU A 29 8.21 -1.64 -11.05
N ARG A 30 9.53 -1.47 -11.07
CA ARG A 30 10.18 -0.15 -11.22
C ARG A 30 9.82 0.52 -12.53
N ASP A 31 9.85 -0.20 -13.65
CA ASP A 31 9.47 0.32 -14.96
C ASP A 31 8.01 0.78 -14.97
N HIS A 32 7.12 -0.01 -14.35
CA HIS A 32 5.70 0.32 -14.24
C HIS A 32 5.46 1.57 -13.38
N VAL A 33 6.15 1.69 -12.26
CA VAL A 33 6.12 2.90 -11.40
C VAL A 33 6.63 4.12 -12.19
N GLU A 34 7.74 3.99 -12.91
CA GLU A 34 8.28 5.10 -13.73
C GLU A 34 7.31 5.53 -14.81
N PHE A 35 6.65 4.58 -15.46
CA PHE A 35 5.57 4.89 -16.42
C PHE A 35 4.47 5.73 -15.79
N MET A 36 3.98 5.37 -14.60
CA MET A 36 2.92 6.12 -13.91
C MET A 36 3.36 7.52 -13.49
N VAL A 37 4.58 7.65 -12.97
CA VAL A 37 5.16 8.95 -12.61
C VAL A 37 5.29 9.85 -13.84
N SER A 38 5.80 9.30 -14.95
CA SER A 38 5.96 10.02 -16.22
C SER A 38 4.63 10.39 -16.85
N ALA A 39 3.57 9.62 -16.60
CA ALA A 39 2.19 9.91 -17.02
C ALA A 39 1.49 10.94 -16.10
N SER A 40 2.24 11.62 -15.23
CA SER A 40 1.72 12.67 -14.34
C SER A 40 0.71 12.18 -13.29
N ALA A 41 0.86 10.96 -12.77
CA ALA A 41 0.13 10.53 -11.59
C ALA A 41 0.37 11.53 -10.44
N SER A 42 -0.67 11.84 -9.68
CA SER A 42 -0.59 12.79 -8.55
C SER A 42 0.04 12.16 -7.29
N GLY A 43 0.02 10.85 -7.22
CA GLY A 43 0.63 10.00 -6.20
C GLY A 43 0.41 8.54 -6.57
N LEU A 44 0.88 7.61 -5.74
CA LEU A 44 0.65 6.16 -5.92
C LEU A 44 0.11 5.55 -4.64
N VAL A 45 -0.64 4.44 -4.76
CA VAL A 45 -1.03 3.61 -3.62
C VAL A 45 -0.34 2.27 -3.74
N SER A 46 0.62 1.96 -2.87
CA SER A 46 1.21 0.63 -2.78
C SER A 46 0.30 -0.34 -2.04
N ASN A 47 0.42 -1.63 -2.34
CA ASN A 47 -0.34 -2.69 -1.67
C ASN A 47 -1.87 -2.47 -1.69
N GLY A 48 -2.39 -1.89 -2.77
CA GLY A 48 -3.83 -1.84 -3.00
C GLY A 48 -4.36 -3.14 -3.62
N SER A 49 -5.67 -3.27 -3.74
CA SER A 49 -6.32 -4.48 -4.29
C SER A 49 -5.87 -4.79 -5.72
N THR A 50 -5.70 -3.77 -6.56
CA THR A 50 -5.20 -3.92 -7.94
C THR A 50 -3.77 -4.48 -7.98
N GLY A 51 -2.96 -4.20 -6.96
CA GLY A 51 -1.61 -4.76 -6.80
C GLY A 51 -1.59 -6.15 -6.17
N GLU A 52 -2.76 -6.78 -5.99
CA GLU A 52 -2.92 -8.17 -5.50
C GLU A 52 -2.31 -8.41 -4.11
N PHE A 53 -2.33 -7.37 -3.23
CA PHE A 53 -1.72 -7.44 -1.89
C PHE A 53 -2.13 -8.67 -1.06
N PRO A 54 -3.38 -9.22 -1.15
CA PRO A 54 -3.75 -10.40 -0.36
C PRO A 54 -3.01 -11.67 -0.76
N MET A 55 -2.41 -11.70 -1.96
CA MET A 55 -1.65 -12.84 -2.48
C MET A 55 -0.16 -12.75 -2.13
N LEU A 56 0.31 -11.60 -1.66
CA LEU A 56 1.70 -11.37 -1.29
C LEU A 56 1.95 -11.81 0.15
N SER A 57 3.11 -12.41 0.39
CA SER A 57 3.62 -12.57 1.75
C SER A 57 3.89 -11.21 2.39
N ARG A 58 4.00 -11.17 3.73
CA ARG A 58 4.34 -9.95 4.47
C ARG A 58 5.63 -9.31 3.94
N ASP A 59 6.66 -10.10 3.72
CA ASP A 59 7.96 -9.62 3.24
C ASP A 59 7.89 -9.07 1.82
N GLU A 60 7.10 -9.70 0.94
CA GLU A 60 6.83 -9.19 -0.40
C GLU A 60 6.05 -7.88 -0.36
N CYS A 61 5.02 -7.75 0.48
CA CYS A 61 4.30 -6.48 0.67
C CYS A 61 5.25 -5.35 1.06
N ILE A 62 6.15 -5.58 2.01
CA ILE A 62 7.14 -4.60 2.46
C ILE A 62 8.11 -4.27 1.31
N LYS A 63 8.62 -5.27 0.62
CA LYS A 63 9.60 -5.08 -0.45
C LYS A 63 8.99 -4.40 -1.68
N VAL A 64 7.73 -4.71 -2.03
CA VAL A 64 6.97 -4.02 -3.09
C VAL A 64 6.82 -2.54 -2.74
N ALA A 65 6.36 -2.22 -1.53
CA ALA A 65 6.20 -0.84 -1.10
C ALA A 65 7.52 -0.06 -1.08
N LYS A 66 8.59 -0.64 -0.55
CA LYS A 66 9.93 -0.02 -0.58
C LYS A 66 10.40 0.21 -2.02
N THR A 67 10.20 -0.76 -2.91
CA THR A 67 10.56 -0.61 -4.32
C THR A 67 9.83 0.55 -4.99
N ILE A 68 8.53 0.73 -4.69
CA ILE A 68 7.72 1.83 -5.21
C ILE A 68 8.22 3.16 -4.64
N ILE A 69 8.42 3.26 -3.33
CA ILE A 69 8.91 4.49 -2.66
C ILE A 69 10.29 4.89 -3.18
N ASP A 70 11.22 3.93 -3.26
CA ASP A 70 12.57 4.15 -3.80
C ASP A 70 12.53 4.65 -5.26
N GLN A 71 11.70 4.02 -6.11
CA GLN A 71 11.58 4.39 -7.51
C GLN A 71 10.94 5.77 -7.69
N VAL A 72 9.93 6.10 -6.89
CA VAL A 72 9.29 7.42 -6.88
C VAL A 72 10.28 8.50 -6.45
N ASN A 73 11.17 8.20 -5.50
CA ASN A 73 12.24 9.08 -5.02
C ASN A 73 11.74 10.50 -4.68
N GLY A 74 10.65 10.59 -3.94
CA GLY A 74 10.07 11.85 -3.45
C GLY A 74 9.41 12.75 -4.51
N ARG A 75 9.29 12.31 -5.77
CA ARG A 75 8.67 13.11 -6.85
C ARG A 75 7.18 13.30 -6.67
N ILE A 76 6.49 12.30 -6.15
CA ILE A 76 5.06 12.31 -5.83
C ILE A 76 4.82 11.53 -4.53
N PRO A 77 3.72 11.79 -3.79
CA PRO A 77 3.43 11.06 -2.55
C PRO A 77 3.10 9.58 -2.81
N VAL A 78 3.51 8.71 -1.88
CA VAL A 78 3.13 7.29 -1.87
C VAL A 78 2.30 7.00 -0.63
N VAL A 79 1.10 6.48 -0.84
CA VAL A 79 0.20 5.96 0.20
C VAL A 79 0.46 4.47 0.35
N PHE A 80 0.65 4.01 1.58
CA PHE A 80 0.86 2.60 1.87
C PHE A 80 -0.45 1.90 2.26
N GLY A 81 -0.78 0.81 1.58
CA GLY A 81 -1.89 -0.07 1.92
C GLY A 81 -1.54 -0.95 3.12
N ALA A 82 -2.10 -0.61 4.29
CA ALA A 82 -1.84 -1.28 5.56
C ALA A 82 -2.95 -2.29 5.95
N SER A 83 -3.69 -2.80 4.98
CA SER A 83 -4.84 -3.69 5.22
C SER A 83 -4.42 -5.08 5.64
N ALA A 84 -5.04 -5.60 6.70
CA ALA A 84 -4.82 -6.95 7.21
C ALA A 84 -6.10 -7.55 7.81
N PRO A 85 -6.18 -8.89 8.00
CA PRO A 85 -7.37 -9.54 8.54
C PRO A 85 -7.68 -9.24 10.01
N SER A 86 -6.82 -8.56 10.76
CA SER A 86 -7.05 -8.18 12.15
C SER A 86 -6.47 -6.81 12.47
N SER A 87 -7.03 -6.14 13.49
CA SER A 87 -6.55 -4.82 13.93
C SER A 87 -5.08 -4.84 14.35
N GLU A 88 -4.64 -5.89 15.05
CA GLU A 88 -3.24 -6.06 15.47
C GLU A 88 -2.28 -6.09 14.28
N LYS A 89 -2.60 -6.90 13.25
CA LYS A 89 -1.79 -6.98 12.03
C LYS A 89 -1.85 -5.69 11.21
N THR A 90 -2.99 -5.00 11.21
CA THR A 90 -3.13 -3.69 10.57
C THR A 90 -2.23 -2.66 11.24
N MET A 91 -2.19 -2.62 12.59
CA MET A 91 -1.26 -1.74 13.33
C MET A 91 0.21 -2.04 13.04
N ASP A 92 0.58 -3.34 12.94
CA ASP A 92 1.94 -3.73 12.52
C ASP A 92 2.29 -3.18 11.12
N PHE A 93 1.37 -3.32 10.15
CA PHE A 93 1.55 -2.72 8.82
C PHE A 93 1.58 -1.19 8.85
N CYS A 94 0.80 -0.53 9.70
CA CYS A 94 0.86 0.92 9.85
C CYS A 94 2.25 1.38 10.29
N LYS A 95 2.84 0.74 11.30
CA LYS A 95 4.21 1.03 11.75
C LYS A 95 5.24 0.81 10.65
N ILE A 96 5.09 -0.27 9.89
CA ILE A 96 5.95 -0.53 8.72
C ILE A 96 5.83 0.61 7.69
N GLY A 97 4.60 1.05 7.38
CA GLY A 97 4.36 2.14 6.44
C GLY A 97 5.04 3.44 6.86
N GLU A 98 5.00 3.78 8.15
CA GLU A 98 5.73 4.92 8.72
C GLU A 98 7.25 4.73 8.60
N ASP A 99 7.77 3.57 9.00
CA ASP A 99 9.21 3.25 8.98
C ASP A 99 9.83 3.30 7.58
N ILE A 100 9.06 2.92 6.55
CA ILE A 100 9.53 2.96 5.15
C ILE A 100 9.33 4.32 4.48
N GLY A 101 8.72 5.30 5.17
CA GLY A 101 8.57 6.67 4.68
C GLY A 101 7.38 6.90 3.75
N ALA A 102 6.28 6.17 3.93
CA ALA A 102 5.04 6.48 3.25
C ALA A 102 4.44 7.80 3.75
N GLU A 103 3.88 8.62 2.86
CA GLU A 103 3.26 9.89 3.23
C GLU A 103 1.89 9.73 3.89
N ALA A 104 1.21 8.63 3.66
CA ALA A 104 -0.07 8.32 4.28
C ALA A 104 -0.32 6.82 4.29
N LEU A 105 -1.28 6.40 5.11
CA LEU A 105 -1.72 5.02 5.23
C LEU A 105 -3.16 4.91 4.72
N MET A 106 -3.45 3.82 4.01
CA MET A 106 -4.80 3.44 3.60
C MET A 106 -5.10 2.05 4.13
N MET A 107 -6.24 1.86 4.75
CA MET A 107 -6.62 0.57 5.30
C MET A 107 -8.07 0.23 5.02
N LEU A 108 -8.33 -1.05 4.80
CA LEU A 108 -9.66 -1.66 4.82
C LEU A 108 -9.94 -2.19 6.23
N PRO A 109 -11.22 -2.28 6.63
CA PRO A 109 -11.56 -3.08 7.81
C PRO A 109 -11.21 -4.55 7.53
N PRO A 110 -11.14 -5.41 8.56
CA PRO A 110 -10.97 -6.85 8.36
C PRO A 110 -11.99 -7.37 7.35
N TYR A 111 -11.52 -8.07 6.32
CA TYR A 111 -12.29 -8.35 5.11
C TYR A 111 -12.65 -9.82 4.89
N TYR A 112 -12.18 -10.71 5.76
CA TYR A 112 -12.44 -12.15 5.59
C TYR A 112 -13.82 -12.56 6.09
N PHE A 113 -14.24 -12.04 7.24
CA PHE A 113 -15.58 -12.26 7.80
C PHE A 113 -16.44 -10.99 7.66
N PRO A 114 -17.76 -11.12 7.45
CA PRO A 114 -18.65 -9.98 7.50
C PRO A 114 -18.65 -9.38 8.92
N LEU A 115 -18.49 -8.07 9.00
CA LEU A 115 -18.50 -7.30 10.25
C LEU A 115 -19.73 -6.42 10.31
N SER A 116 -20.22 -6.18 11.51
CA SER A 116 -21.21 -5.13 11.77
C SER A 116 -20.57 -3.74 11.71
N ASP A 117 -21.39 -2.69 11.59
CA ASP A 117 -20.90 -1.30 11.56
C ASP A 117 -20.13 -0.94 12.85
N ASP A 118 -20.60 -1.43 14.00
CA ASP A 118 -19.93 -1.21 15.30
C ASP A 118 -18.55 -1.88 15.36
N GLU A 119 -18.40 -3.09 14.80
CA GLU A 119 -17.11 -3.78 14.73
C GLU A 119 -16.15 -3.07 13.77
N ILE A 120 -16.65 -2.55 12.64
CA ILE A 120 -15.86 -1.74 11.70
C ILE A 120 -15.40 -0.45 12.39
N LEU A 121 -16.30 0.26 13.06
CA LEU A 121 -15.95 1.49 13.81
C LEU A 121 -14.89 1.17 14.87
N LYS A 122 -15.09 0.12 15.63
CA LYS A 122 -14.15 -0.33 16.66
C LYS A 122 -12.76 -0.66 16.11
N HIS A 123 -12.69 -1.29 14.92
CA HIS A 123 -11.43 -1.53 14.24
C HIS A 123 -10.67 -0.23 13.97
N TYR A 124 -11.33 0.76 13.39
CA TYR A 124 -10.70 2.04 13.09
C TYR A 124 -10.29 2.82 14.34
N GLU A 125 -11.10 2.80 15.40
CA GLU A 125 -10.75 3.40 16.69
C GLU A 125 -9.48 2.78 17.29
N ILE A 126 -9.36 1.45 17.27
CA ILE A 126 -8.20 0.72 17.78
C ILE A 126 -6.94 1.09 16.97
N VAL A 127 -7.04 1.06 15.65
CA VAL A 127 -5.89 1.33 14.79
C VAL A 127 -5.45 2.79 14.86
N ALA A 128 -6.40 3.72 14.97
CA ALA A 128 -6.09 5.15 15.08
C ALA A 128 -5.50 5.56 16.44
N ALA A 129 -5.66 4.73 17.48
CA ALA A 129 -5.14 4.99 18.83
C ALA A 129 -3.72 4.42 19.05
N GLY A 130 -3.23 3.52 18.19
CA GLY A 130 -1.92 2.87 18.28
C GLY A 130 -0.88 3.42 17.38
#